data_b63be6d18aa1d55b7a0f8b4fd62ba7ef
#
_entry.id   b63be6d18aa1d55b7a0f8b4fd62ba7ef
#
_cell.length_a   1.000
_cell.length_b   1.000
_cell.length_c   1.000
_cell.angle_alpha   90.00
_cell.angle_beta   90.00
_cell.angle_gamma   90.00
#
_symmetry.space_group_name_H-M   'P 1'
#
loop_
_entity.id
_entity.type
_entity.pdbx_description
1 polymer ?
#
loop_
_entity_poly.entity_id
_entity_poly.type
_entity_poly.pdbx_seq_one_letter_code
_entity_poly.pdbx_strand_id
1 'polypeptide(L)'
;MIIELWNDLIRWIRSDEGFAIITGVVLPFVAILAAGIIAGLIARAANKRLLRHQTDEAKAASIAGLLAMARRATVWTSLSAGEKDHVDYQLTEAIVRLRLQPIAGSDMAAEWSQLRIASIKRQSATMIAQAESELRDLENGLIEWHRKPARAKKLFGAELGWLRLDDAELDKDLLARQKQWVADQQNATTVPAASMPAASGASAEIPTAKIDTADLSDILAGTSSSSR
;
A
#
# COMPACT_ATOMS: atom_id res chain seq x y z
N MET A 1 -17.21 62.37 -23.71
CA MET A 1 -15.92 61.76 -24.04
C MET A 1 -16.03 60.28 -24.44
N ILE A 2 -16.51 59.35 -23.61
CA ILE A 2 -16.65 57.91 -23.96
C ILE A 2 -17.67 57.67 -25.08
N ILE A 3 -18.80 58.36 -25.04
CA ILE A 3 -19.90 58.24 -26.05
C ILE A 3 -19.45 58.82 -27.41
N GLU A 4 -18.71 59.90 -27.42
CA GLU A 4 -18.16 60.51 -28.65
C GLU A 4 -17.15 59.56 -29.31
N LEU A 5 -16.21 59.01 -28.55
CA LEU A 5 -15.26 57.99 -29.00
C LEU A 5 -15.98 56.75 -29.60
N TRP A 6 -17.06 56.34 -28.97
CA TRP A 6 -17.88 55.22 -29.47
C TRP A 6 -18.56 55.52 -30.80
N ASN A 7 -19.16 56.72 -30.94
CA ASN A 7 -19.78 57.15 -32.18
C ASN A 7 -18.78 57.34 -33.30
N ASP A 8 -17.61 57.85 -33.02
CA ASP A 8 -16.52 58.01 -34.02
C ASP A 8 -15.98 56.64 -34.43
N LEU A 9 -15.84 55.68 -33.53
CA LEU A 9 -15.48 54.30 -33.83
C LEU A 9 -16.50 53.63 -34.74
N ILE A 10 -17.79 53.78 -34.46
CA ILE A 10 -18.85 53.23 -35.29
C ILE A 10 -18.88 53.86 -36.69
N ARG A 11 -18.64 55.17 -36.79
CA ARG A 11 -18.54 55.89 -38.07
C ARG A 11 -17.38 55.41 -38.90
N TRP A 12 -16.21 55.20 -38.28
CA TRP A 12 -15.02 54.68 -38.92
C TRP A 12 -15.21 53.22 -39.38
N ILE A 13 -15.81 52.35 -38.58
CA ILE A 13 -16.17 50.96 -38.97
C ILE A 13 -17.07 50.92 -40.22
N ARG A 14 -17.93 51.93 -40.39
CA ARG A 14 -18.86 52.00 -41.52
C ARG A 14 -18.27 52.70 -42.74
N SER A 15 -17.06 53.23 -42.66
CA SER A 15 -16.36 53.76 -43.83
C SER A 15 -15.79 52.64 -44.70
N ASP A 16 -15.63 52.87 -46.00
CA ASP A 16 -15.12 51.89 -46.94
C ASP A 16 -13.69 51.41 -46.55
N GLU A 17 -12.87 52.30 -46.02
CA GLU A 17 -11.53 51.99 -45.54
C GLU A 17 -11.58 51.15 -44.26
N GLY A 18 -12.43 51.48 -43.29
CA GLY A 18 -12.62 50.75 -42.05
C GLY A 18 -13.14 49.34 -42.31
N PHE A 19 -14.09 49.21 -43.23
CA PHE A 19 -14.64 47.90 -43.62
C PHE A 19 -13.59 47.00 -44.31
N ALA A 20 -12.74 47.58 -45.19
CA ALA A 20 -11.66 46.83 -45.85
C ALA A 20 -10.62 46.33 -44.84
N ILE A 21 -10.25 47.12 -43.81
CA ILE A 21 -9.31 46.72 -42.75
C ILE A 21 -9.94 45.67 -41.86
N ILE A 22 -11.23 45.80 -41.49
CA ILE A 22 -11.90 44.84 -40.63
C ILE A 22 -12.04 43.48 -41.33
N THR A 23 -12.44 43.46 -42.59
CA THR A 23 -12.63 42.19 -43.33
C THR A 23 -11.31 41.55 -43.76
N GLY A 24 -10.31 42.37 -44.10
CA GLY A 24 -9.02 41.88 -44.62
C GLY A 24 -7.99 41.52 -43.52
N VAL A 25 -8.04 42.13 -42.35
CA VAL A 25 -7.03 41.94 -41.29
C VAL A 25 -7.65 41.50 -39.97
N VAL A 26 -8.65 42.22 -39.48
CA VAL A 26 -9.19 41.96 -38.13
C VAL A 26 -9.99 40.64 -38.10
N LEU A 27 -10.83 40.40 -39.10
CA LEU A 27 -11.63 39.20 -39.13
C LEU A 27 -10.81 37.89 -39.21
N PRO A 28 -9.80 37.77 -40.12
CA PRO A 28 -8.92 36.62 -40.15
C PRO A 28 -8.13 36.44 -38.83
N PHE A 29 -7.64 37.55 -38.24
CA PHE A 29 -6.92 37.51 -37.00
C PHE A 29 -7.81 36.99 -35.84
N VAL A 30 -9.02 37.52 -35.71
CA VAL A 30 -10.00 37.04 -34.71
C VAL A 30 -10.38 35.56 -34.92
N ALA A 31 -10.57 35.17 -36.21
CA ALA A 31 -10.85 33.77 -36.54
C ALA A 31 -9.71 32.81 -36.12
N ILE A 32 -8.46 33.18 -36.36
CA ILE A 32 -7.27 32.40 -35.96
C ILE A 32 -7.19 32.33 -34.43
N LEU A 33 -7.42 33.45 -33.75
CA LEU A 33 -7.40 33.50 -32.30
C LEU A 33 -8.52 32.63 -31.67
N ALA A 34 -9.74 32.72 -32.19
CA ALA A 34 -10.87 31.89 -31.79
C ALA A 34 -10.60 30.39 -32.03
N ALA A 35 -10.07 30.05 -33.21
CA ALA A 35 -9.68 28.67 -33.53
C ALA A 35 -8.61 28.14 -32.58
N GLY A 36 -7.59 28.96 -32.24
CA GLY A 36 -6.56 28.59 -31.28
C GLY A 36 -7.09 28.35 -29.87
N ILE A 37 -8.01 29.20 -29.41
CA ILE A 37 -8.66 29.03 -28.10
C ILE A 37 -9.50 27.74 -28.08
N ILE A 38 -10.31 27.49 -29.10
CA ILE A 38 -11.14 26.29 -29.20
C ILE A 38 -10.25 25.04 -29.24
N ALA A 39 -9.22 25.02 -30.06
CA ALA A 39 -8.26 23.91 -30.13
C ALA A 39 -7.57 23.66 -28.78
N GLY A 40 -7.15 24.72 -28.08
CA GLY A 40 -6.58 24.63 -26.75
C GLY A 40 -7.53 24.05 -25.70
N LEU A 41 -8.80 24.44 -25.73
CA LEU A 41 -9.81 23.91 -24.83
C LEU A 41 -10.10 22.41 -25.09
N ILE A 42 -10.18 22.01 -26.37
CA ILE A 42 -10.37 20.61 -26.77
C ILE A 42 -9.17 19.77 -26.34
N ALA A 43 -7.94 20.23 -26.60
CA ALA A 43 -6.71 19.55 -26.20
C ALA A 43 -6.63 19.38 -24.68
N ARG A 44 -6.99 20.42 -23.91
CA ARG A 44 -7.02 20.37 -22.45
C ARG A 44 -8.06 19.38 -21.93
N ALA A 45 -9.25 19.32 -22.56
CA ALA A 45 -10.30 18.37 -22.21
C ALA A 45 -9.90 16.92 -22.52
N ALA A 46 -9.27 16.68 -23.67
CA ALA A 46 -8.77 15.36 -24.07
C ALA A 46 -7.66 14.87 -23.11
N ASN A 47 -6.69 15.72 -22.79
CA ASN A 47 -5.59 15.39 -21.86
C ASN A 47 -6.12 15.07 -20.45
N LYS A 48 -7.13 15.82 -19.97
CA LYS A 48 -7.76 15.56 -18.68
C LYS A 48 -8.50 14.22 -18.65
N ARG A 49 -9.11 13.81 -19.74
CA ARG A 49 -9.76 12.48 -19.85
C ARG A 49 -8.73 11.35 -19.84
N LEU A 50 -7.64 11.50 -20.58
CA LEU A 50 -6.58 10.48 -20.65
C LEU A 50 -5.91 10.28 -19.27
N LEU A 51 -5.56 11.36 -18.58
CA LEU A 51 -5.00 11.30 -17.23
C LEU A 51 -5.93 10.65 -16.22
N ARG A 52 -7.24 10.92 -16.31
CA ARG A 52 -8.22 10.27 -15.43
C ARG A 52 -8.29 8.76 -15.69
N HIS A 53 -8.27 8.34 -16.95
CA HIS A 53 -8.30 6.92 -17.31
C HIS A 53 -7.09 6.19 -16.76
N GLN A 54 -5.90 6.74 -16.93
CA GLN A 54 -4.66 6.17 -16.39
C GLN A 54 -4.67 6.07 -14.86
N THR A 55 -5.19 7.10 -14.15
CA THR A 55 -5.30 7.06 -12.69
C THR A 55 -6.32 6.03 -12.21
N ASP A 56 -7.42 5.84 -12.91
CA ASP A 56 -8.44 4.85 -12.56
C ASP A 56 -7.95 3.42 -12.82
N GLU A 57 -7.22 3.18 -13.89
CA GLU A 57 -6.57 1.89 -14.17
C GLU A 57 -5.49 1.55 -13.13
N ALA A 58 -4.61 2.49 -12.80
CA ALA A 58 -3.57 2.29 -11.79
C ALA A 58 -4.19 1.98 -10.41
N LYS A 59 -5.28 2.64 -10.05
CA LYS A 59 -6.03 2.39 -8.82
C LYS A 59 -6.66 1.00 -8.83
N ALA A 60 -7.33 0.62 -9.91
CA ALA A 60 -7.93 -0.70 -10.04
C ALA A 60 -6.87 -1.81 -9.95
N ALA A 61 -5.71 -1.64 -10.59
CA ALA A 61 -4.62 -2.58 -10.54
C ALA A 61 -4.04 -2.74 -9.12
N SER A 62 -3.89 -1.64 -8.37
CA SER A 62 -3.40 -1.72 -6.97
C SER A 62 -4.40 -2.42 -6.04
N ILE A 63 -5.69 -2.16 -6.19
CA ILE A 63 -6.74 -2.86 -5.44
C ILE A 63 -6.76 -4.34 -5.79
N ALA A 64 -6.71 -4.69 -7.08
CA ALA A 64 -6.68 -6.09 -7.52
C ALA A 64 -5.46 -6.85 -6.99
N GLY A 65 -4.28 -6.21 -7.00
CA GLY A 65 -3.06 -6.77 -6.42
C GLY A 65 -3.19 -7.03 -4.91
N LEU A 66 -3.73 -6.08 -4.16
CA LEU A 66 -3.98 -6.22 -2.73
C LEU A 66 -4.96 -7.37 -2.43
N LEU A 67 -6.07 -7.45 -3.17
CA LEU A 67 -7.07 -8.51 -3.00
C LEU A 67 -6.53 -9.90 -3.36
N ALA A 68 -5.68 -9.99 -4.38
CA ALA A 68 -5.02 -11.25 -4.72
C ALA A 68 -4.16 -11.79 -3.58
N MET A 69 -3.45 -10.91 -2.87
CA MET A 69 -2.66 -11.28 -1.69
C MET A 69 -3.55 -11.53 -0.46
N ALA A 70 -4.59 -10.72 -0.26
CA ALA A 70 -5.55 -10.92 0.83
C ALA A 70 -6.27 -12.28 0.77
N ARG A 71 -6.53 -12.80 -0.44
CA ARG A 71 -7.04 -14.18 -0.63
C ARG A 71 -6.10 -15.24 -0.09
N ARG A 72 -4.78 -15.04 -0.14
CA ARG A 72 -3.83 -15.97 0.50
C ARG A 72 -3.87 -15.90 2.02
N ALA A 73 -4.25 -14.76 2.58
CA ALA A 73 -4.40 -14.61 4.03
C ALA A 73 -5.55 -15.43 4.61
N THR A 74 -6.58 -15.84 3.82
CA THR A 74 -7.67 -16.70 4.32
C THR A 74 -7.20 -18.12 4.68
N VAL A 75 -6.10 -18.56 4.09
CA VAL A 75 -5.48 -19.87 4.36
C VAL A 75 -4.16 -19.74 5.11
N TRP A 76 -3.98 -18.65 5.86
CA TRP A 76 -2.73 -18.27 6.53
C TRP A 76 -2.12 -19.40 7.37
N THR A 77 -2.94 -20.12 8.12
CA THR A 77 -2.48 -21.18 9.02
C THR A 77 -1.92 -22.41 8.29
N SER A 78 -2.34 -22.65 7.05
CA SER A 78 -1.87 -23.76 6.23
C SER A 78 -0.58 -23.47 5.47
N LEU A 79 -0.12 -22.19 5.46
CA LEU A 79 1.10 -21.79 4.79
C LEU A 79 2.34 -22.17 5.59
N SER A 80 3.41 -22.56 4.90
CA SER A 80 4.74 -22.72 5.49
C SER A 80 5.33 -21.39 5.97
N ALA A 81 6.36 -21.42 6.82
CA ALA A 81 6.97 -20.20 7.34
C ALA A 81 7.49 -19.29 6.20
N GLY A 82 8.19 -19.83 5.22
CA GLY A 82 8.70 -19.06 4.07
C GLY A 82 7.59 -18.47 3.19
N GLU A 83 6.46 -19.18 3.03
CA GLU A 83 5.30 -18.65 2.31
C GLU A 83 4.63 -17.51 3.07
N LYS A 84 4.55 -17.62 4.41
CA LYS A 84 4.02 -16.54 5.26
C LYS A 84 4.84 -15.26 5.11
N ASP A 85 6.17 -15.38 5.22
CA ASP A 85 7.08 -14.24 5.07
C ASP A 85 6.95 -13.59 3.68
N HIS A 86 6.83 -14.42 2.64
CA HIS A 86 6.66 -13.93 1.27
C HIS A 86 5.32 -13.21 1.09
N VAL A 87 4.22 -13.78 1.59
CA VAL A 87 2.88 -13.17 1.51
C VAL A 87 2.84 -11.88 2.33
N ASP A 88 3.47 -11.82 3.50
CA ASP A 88 3.57 -10.61 4.33
C ASP A 88 4.33 -9.49 3.64
N TYR A 89 5.44 -9.82 3.00
CA TYR A 89 6.20 -8.86 2.21
C TYR A 89 5.35 -8.28 1.07
N GLN A 90 4.67 -9.14 0.30
CA GLN A 90 3.83 -8.72 -0.82
C GLN A 90 2.60 -7.91 -0.37
N LEU A 91 1.99 -8.27 0.76
CA LEU A 91 0.89 -7.50 1.36
C LEU A 91 1.35 -6.11 1.77
N THR A 92 2.50 -6.02 2.43
CA THR A 92 3.09 -4.74 2.83
C THR A 92 3.37 -3.87 1.62
N GLU A 93 3.97 -4.42 0.56
CA GLU A 93 4.21 -3.70 -0.69
C GLU A 93 2.90 -3.20 -1.32
N ALA A 94 1.86 -4.06 -1.38
CA ALA A 94 0.56 -3.69 -1.95
C ALA A 94 -0.13 -2.57 -1.15
N ILE A 95 -0.05 -2.62 0.19
CA ILE A 95 -0.58 -1.59 1.09
C ILE A 95 0.15 -0.26 0.90
N VAL A 96 1.49 -0.29 0.82
CA VAL A 96 2.29 0.92 0.56
C VAL A 96 1.96 1.50 -0.82
N ARG A 97 1.84 0.67 -1.84
CA ARG A 97 1.44 1.09 -3.19
C ARG A 97 0.06 1.74 -3.20
N LEU A 98 -0.90 1.19 -2.45
CA LEU A 98 -2.23 1.78 -2.29
C LEU A 98 -2.17 3.13 -1.57
N ARG A 99 -1.37 3.25 -0.51
CA ARG A 99 -1.18 4.48 0.27
C ARG A 99 -0.56 5.61 -0.53
N LEU A 100 0.40 5.30 -1.39
CA LEU A 100 1.11 6.29 -2.22
C LEU A 100 0.29 6.79 -3.42
N GLN A 101 -0.92 6.29 -3.65
CA GLN A 101 -1.76 6.78 -4.73
C GLN A 101 -2.27 8.20 -4.45
N PRO A 102 -2.18 9.12 -5.43
CA PRO A 102 -2.64 10.50 -5.28
C PRO A 102 -4.18 10.59 -5.37
N ILE A 103 -4.88 9.85 -4.51
CA ILE A 103 -6.34 9.71 -4.51
C ILE A 103 -6.86 10.04 -3.11
N ALA A 104 -8.01 10.72 -3.04
CA ALA A 104 -8.62 11.07 -1.77
C ALA A 104 -8.91 9.83 -0.91
N GLY A 105 -8.37 9.82 0.31
CA GLY A 105 -8.58 8.75 1.28
C GLY A 105 -7.75 7.49 1.06
N SER A 106 -6.70 7.52 0.24
CA SER A 106 -5.77 6.39 0.04
C SER A 106 -5.11 5.93 1.35
N ASP A 107 -4.68 6.87 2.21
CA ASP A 107 -4.11 6.54 3.52
C ASP A 107 -5.10 5.76 4.40
N MET A 108 -6.35 6.23 4.44
CA MET A 108 -7.41 5.61 5.23
C MET A 108 -7.81 4.25 4.68
N ALA A 109 -7.90 4.11 3.35
CA ALA A 109 -8.18 2.83 2.69
C ALA A 109 -7.05 1.83 2.92
N ALA A 110 -5.79 2.26 2.88
CA ALA A 110 -4.62 1.42 3.13
C ALA A 110 -4.57 0.95 4.59
N GLU A 111 -4.79 1.84 5.55
CA GLU A 111 -4.84 1.50 6.99
C GLU A 111 -5.99 0.54 7.29
N TRP A 112 -7.19 0.83 6.78
CA TRP A 112 -8.34 -0.05 6.95
C TRP A 112 -8.08 -1.44 6.36
N SER A 113 -7.50 -1.51 5.16
CA SER A 113 -7.15 -2.78 4.54
C SER A 113 -6.12 -3.57 5.35
N GLN A 114 -5.12 -2.89 5.92
CA GLN A 114 -4.09 -3.50 6.76
C GLN A 114 -4.71 -4.18 7.99
N LEU A 115 -5.57 -3.48 8.73
CA LEU A 115 -6.25 -4.00 9.91
C LEU A 115 -7.23 -5.13 9.57
N ARG A 116 -7.97 -5.00 8.46
CA ARG A 116 -8.86 -6.08 7.98
C ARG A 116 -8.07 -7.34 7.59
N ILE A 117 -6.95 -7.21 6.90
CA ILE A 117 -6.11 -8.35 6.55
C ILE A 117 -5.51 -9.01 7.81
N ALA A 118 -5.13 -8.24 8.82
CA ALA A 118 -4.70 -8.78 10.10
C ALA A 118 -5.84 -9.58 10.77
N SER A 119 -7.09 -9.10 10.72
CA SER A 119 -8.26 -9.84 11.18
C SER A 119 -8.46 -11.14 10.39
N ILE A 120 -8.39 -11.10 9.05
CA ILE A 120 -8.49 -12.30 8.19
C ILE A 120 -7.46 -13.36 8.57
N LYS A 121 -6.19 -12.97 8.78
CA LYS A 121 -5.13 -13.89 9.21
C LYS A 121 -5.44 -14.54 10.56
N ARG A 122 -5.93 -13.78 11.54
CA ARG A 122 -6.32 -14.28 12.85
C ARG A 122 -7.47 -15.28 12.73
N GLN A 123 -8.49 -14.93 11.97
CA GLN A 123 -9.70 -15.77 11.82
C GLN A 123 -9.44 -17.04 11.00
N SER A 124 -8.46 -17.02 10.09
CA SER A 124 -8.05 -18.22 9.36
C SER A 124 -7.61 -19.37 10.28
N ALA A 125 -7.21 -19.07 11.52
CA ALA A 125 -6.82 -20.04 12.52
C ALA A 125 -8.01 -20.76 13.19
N THR A 126 -9.18 -20.14 13.17
CA THR A 126 -10.35 -20.63 13.91
C THR A 126 -11.49 -21.06 13.00
N MET A 127 -11.83 -20.23 12.00
CA MET A 127 -12.98 -20.45 11.12
C MET A 127 -12.71 -19.89 9.71
N ILE A 128 -12.42 -20.75 8.75
CA ILE A 128 -12.17 -20.36 7.34
C ILE A 128 -13.35 -19.57 6.74
N ALA A 129 -14.60 -20.01 7.02
CA ALA A 129 -15.79 -19.33 6.53
C ALA A 129 -15.88 -17.87 7.01
N GLN A 130 -15.41 -17.57 8.23
CA GLN A 130 -15.37 -16.23 8.77
C GLN A 130 -14.29 -15.39 8.06
N ALA A 131 -13.09 -15.96 7.83
CA ALA A 131 -12.02 -15.30 7.08
C ALA A 131 -12.45 -14.97 5.64
N GLU A 132 -13.23 -15.83 4.99
CA GLU A 132 -13.80 -15.58 3.68
C GLU A 132 -14.88 -14.47 3.70
N SER A 133 -15.66 -14.38 4.77
CA SER A 133 -16.63 -13.29 4.95
C SER A 133 -15.93 -11.95 5.08
N GLU A 134 -14.89 -11.87 5.91
CA GLU A 134 -14.05 -10.69 6.08
C GLU A 134 -13.37 -10.27 4.76
N LEU A 135 -12.94 -11.25 3.95
CA LEU A 135 -12.38 -10.97 2.62
C LEU A 135 -13.42 -10.34 1.70
N ARG A 136 -14.67 -10.83 1.70
CA ARG A 136 -15.76 -10.22 0.92
C ARG A 136 -16.05 -8.80 1.36
N ASP A 137 -16.01 -8.52 2.64
CA ASP A 137 -16.21 -7.18 3.18
C ASP A 137 -15.07 -6.24 2.76
N LEU A 138 -13.83 -6.74 2.80
CA LEU A 138 -12.66 -6.01 2.28
C LEU A 138 -12.83 -5.68 0.80
N GLU A 139 -13.23 -6.65 -0.02
CA GLU A 139 -13.48 -6.46 -1.46
C GLU A 139 -14.57 -5.42 -1.71
N ASN A 140 -15.72 -5.54 -1.05
CA ASN A 140 -16.84 -4.61 -1.19
C ASN A 140 -16.47 -3.19 -0.77
N GLY A 141 -15.76 -3.03 0.34
CA GLY A 141 -15.31 -1.73 0.84
C GLY A 141 -14.36 -1.04 -0.13
N LEU A 142 -13.39 -1.76 -0.67
CA LEU A 142 -12.44 -1.23 -1.64
C LEU A 142 -13.10 -0.89 -2.98
N ILE A 143 -14.06 -1.70 -3.45
CA ILE A 143 -14.85 -1.41 -4.66
C ILE A 143 -15.69 -0.13 -4.47
N GLU A 144 -16.33 0.03 -3.31
CA GLU A 144 -17.11 1.24 -3.03
C GLU A 144 -16.23 2.48 -2.93
N TRP A 145 -15.07 2.39 -2.27
CA TRP A 145 -14.08 3.46 -2.25
C TRP A 145 -13.55 3.78 -3.65
N HIS A 146 -13.29 2.75 -4.49
CA HIS A 146 -12.90 2.97 -5.88
C HIS A 146 -13.90 3.86 -6.63
N ARG A 147 -15.19 3.62 -6.44
CA ARG A 147 -16.28 4.40 -7.07
C ARG A 147 -16.39 5.83 -6.51
N LYS A 148 -16.17 6.01 -5.20
CA LYS A 148 -16.39 7.29 -4.50
C LYS A 148 -15.27 7.60 -3.51
N PRO A 149 -14.04 7.95 -3.99
CA PRO A 149 -12.87 8.13 -3.12
C PRO A 149 -13.04 9.21 -2.06
N ALA A 150 -13.75 10.29 -2.36
CA ALA A 150 -14.01 11.38 -1.41
C ALA A 150 -14.83 10.95 -0.18
N ARG A 151 -15.46 9.78 -0.21
CA ARG A 151 -16.26 9.24 0.91
C ARG A 151 -15.46 8.29 1.84
N ALA A 152 -14.16 8.16 1.68
CA ALA A 152 -13.32 7.26 2.49
C ALA A 152 -13.57 7.41 3.99
N LYS A 153 -13.65 8.64 4.51
CA LYS A 153 -13.93 8.91 5.93
C LYS A 153 -15.30 8.36 6.39
N LYS A 154 -16.31 8.41 5.52
CA LYS A 154 -17.64 7.87 5.83
C LYS A 154 -17.66 6.34 5.72
N LEU A 155 -16.91 5.77 4.78
CA LEU A 155 -16.85 4.32 4.55
C LEU A 155 -16.06 3.61 5.66
N PHE A 156 -14.89 4.13 5.98
CA PHE A 156 -13.92 3.44 6.84
C PHE A 156 -13.78 4.03 8.25
N GLY A 157 -14.19 5.30 8.47
CA GLY A 157 -13.84 6.02 9.68
C GLY A 157 -14.41 5.42 10.97
N ALA A 158 -15.65 4.94 10.96
CA ALA A 158 -16.26 4.32 12.12
C ALA A 158 -15.61 2.96 12.42
N GLU A 159 -15.41 2.16 11.39
CA GLU A 159 -14.85 0.82 11.50
C GLU A 159 -13.36 0.84 11.89
N LEU A 160 -12.58 1.78 11.34
CA LEU A 160 -11.20 2.01 11.77
C LEU A 160 -11.08 2.29 13.27
N GLY A 161 -12.04 3.02 13.83
CA GLY A 161 -12.07 3.25 15.28
C GLY A 161 -12.15 1.94 16.07
N TRP A 162 -13.01 1.02 15.68
CA TRP A 162 -13.16 -0.27 16.31
C TRP A 162 -11.97 -1.21 16.07
N LEU A 163 -11.49 -1.30 14.84
CA LEU A 163 -10.35 -2.14 14.48
C LEU A 163 -9.06 -1.72 15.21
N ARG A 164 -8.84 -0.42 15.39
CA ARG A 164 -7.69 0.09 16.16
C ARG A 164 -7.78 -0.27 17.64
N LEU A 165 -8.97 -0.27 18.21
CA LEU A 165 -9.18 -0.66 19.60
C LEU A 165 -8.91 -2.16 19.79
N ASP A 166 -9.45 -2.99 18.90
CA ASP A 166 -9.24 -4.44 18.92
C ASP A 166 -7.75 -4.80 18.77
N ASP A 167 -7.04 -4.16 17.84
CA ASP A 167 -5.60 -4.36 17.63
C ASP A 167 -4.78 -3.91 18.85
N ALA A 168 -5.12 -2.77 19.45
CA ALA A 168 -4.45 -2.27 20.65
C ALA A 168 -4.69 -3.14 21.89
N GLU A 169 -5.84 -3.79 22.01
CA GLU A 169 -6.09 -4.75 23.09
C GLU A 169 -5.27 -6.02 22.92
N LEU A 170 -5.19 -6.54 21.68
CA LEU A 170 -4.35 -7.69 21.35
C LEU A 170 -2.86 -7.42 21.63
N ASP A 171 -2.36 -6.25 21.27
CA ASP A 171 -0.99 -5.86 21.57
C ASP A 171 -0.70 -5.83 23.08
N LYS A 172 -1.64 -5.33 23.88
CA LYS A 172 -1.52 -5.35 25.35
C LYS A 172 -1.48 -6.77 25.89
N ASP A 173 -2.31 -7.66 25.39
CA ASP A 173 -2.33 -9.06 25.79
C ASP A 173 -1.03 -9.78 25.43
N LEU A 174 -0.51 -9.55 24.23
CA LEU A 174 0.78 -10.10 23.79
C LEU A 174 1.92 -9.61 24.67
N LEU A 175 1.97 -8.31 24.97
CA LEU A 175 2.97 -7.72 25.87
C LEU A 175 2.85 -8.27 27.31
N ALA A 176 1.64 -8.50 27.80
CA ALA A 176 1.41 -9.10 29.12
C ALA A 176 1.95 -10.54 29.17
N ARG A 177 1.63 -11.36 28.17
CA ARG A 177 2.15 -12.74 28.05
C ARG A 177 3.66 -12.79 27.90
N GLN A 178 4.25 -11.88 27.13
CA GLN A 178 5.70 -11.80 27.00
C GLN A 178 6.36 -11.45 28.34
N LYS A 179 5.83 -10.47 29.07
CA LYS A 179 6.34 -10.12 30.41
C LYS A 179 6.23 -11.30 31.39
N GLN A 180 5.11 -12.02 31.37
CA GLN A 180 4.91 -13.19 32.20
C GLN A 180 5.91 -14.29 31.84
N TRP A 181 6.11 -14.58 30.56
CA TRP A 181 7.09 -15.57 30.11
C TRP A 181 8.52 -15.21 30.55
N VAL A 182 8.93 -13.93 30.43
CA VAL A 182 10.24 -13.45 30.90
C VAL A 182 10.37 -13.61 32.42
N ALA A 183 9.32 -13.27 33.18
CA ALA A 183 9.33 -13.45 34.64
C ALA A 183 9.42 -14.95 35.05
N ASP A 184 8.70 -15.82 34.35
CA ASP A 184 8.75 -17.28 34.58
C ASP A 184 10.14 -17.84 34.26
N GLN A 185 10.80 -17.39 33.21
CA GLN A 185 12.19 -17.77 32.89
C GLN A 185 13.18 -17.29 33.95
N GLN A 186 13.04 -16.05 34.42
CA GLN A 186 13.92 -15.51 35.48
C GLN A 186 13.73 -16.30 36.78
N ASN A 187 12.51 -16.65 37.12
CA ASN A 187 12.21 -17.48 38.30
C ASN A 187 12.74 -18.90 38.16
N ALA A 188 12.67 -19.49 36.97
CA ALA A 188 13.22 -20.82 36.68
C ALA A 188 14.75 -20.84 36.78
N THR A 189 15.43 -19.74 36.46
CA THR A 189 16.90 -19.60 36.54
C THR A 189 17.36 -19.33 37.98
N THR A 190 16.47 -18.86 38.87
CA THR A 190 16.75 -18.57 40.30
C THR A 190 16.40 -19.71 41.23
N VAL A 191 16.04 -20.92 40.74
CA VAL A 191 15.95 -22.10 41.62
C VAL A 191 17.34 -22.40 42.12
N PRO A 192 17.63 -22.27 43.46
CA PRO A 192 18.95 -22.55 43.99
C PRO A 192 19.28 -24.02 43.70
N ALA A 193 20.48 -24.26 43.24
CA ALA A 193 21.09 -25.59 43.14
C ALA A 193 21.29 -26.17 44.56
N ALA A 194 20.23 -26.38 45.32
CA ALA A 194 20.20 -26.96 46.65
C ALA A 194 19.29 -28.19 46.66
N SER A 195 19.79 -29.27 46.10
CA SER A 195 19.61 -30.67 46.49
C SER A 195 19.95 -31.61 45.30
N MET A 196 21.20 -31.60 44.86
CA MET A 196 21.75 -32.83 44.29
C MET A 196 22.33 -33.66 45.41
N PRO A 197 21.86 -34.89 45.66
CA PRO A 197 22.57 -35.80 46.54
C PRO A 197 23.92 -36.10 45.92
N ALA A 198 25.00 -35.96 46.70
CA ALA A 198 26.34 -36.31 46.32
C ALA A 198 26.40 -37.78 45.89
N ALA A 199 26.38 -38.08 44.61
CA ALA A 199 26.72 -39.38 44.05
C ALA A 199 28.23 -39.35 43.82
N SER A 200 28.92 -40.07 44.71
CA SER A 200 30.32 -40.40 44.67
C SER A 200 30.72 -41.08 43.36
N GLY A 201 31.77 -40.56 42.72
CA GLY A 201 32.76 -41.32 41.98
C GLY A 201 32.34 -42.02 40.71
N ALA A 202 32.51 -41.33 39.56
CA ALA A 202 33.04 -41.94 38.34
C ALA A 202 33.55 -40.81 37.45
N SER A 203 34.86 -40.66 37.33
CA SER A 203 35.49 -39.87 36.29
C SER A 203 35.15 -40.48 34.92
N ALA A 204 34.24 -39.90 34.22
CA ALA A 204 34.07 -40.15 32.78
C ALA A 204 34.82 -39.03 32.03
N GLU A 205 35.94 -39.38 31.46
CA GLU A 205 36.69 -38.54 30.52
C GLU A 205 35.76 -38.15 29.37
N ILE A 206 35.58 -36.85 29.19
CA ILE A 206 34.95 -36.30 28.00
C ILE A 206 36.01 -36.40 26.89
N PRO A 207 35.75 -37.14 25.78
CA PRO A 207 36.68 -37.11 24.65
C PRO A 207 36.58 -35.73 23.99
N THR A 208 37.60 -34.93 24.18
CA THR A 208 37.85 -33.73 23.37
C THR A 208 38.19 -34.20 21.94
N ALA A 209 37.19 -34.14 21.07
CA ALA A 209 37.45 -34.29 19.64
C ALA A 209 38.30 -33.10 19.18
N LYS A 210 39.58 -33.40 18.89
CA LYS A 210 40.44 -32.45 18.20
C LYS A 210 39.85 -32.18 16.83
N ILE A 211 39.39 -30.97 16.60
CA ILE A 211 39.07 -30.50 15.26
C ILE A 211 40.37 -30.30 14.54
N ASP A 212 40.64 -31.17 13.58
CA ASP A 212 41.83 -31.10 12.73
C ASP A 212 41.66 -29.93 11.76
N THR A 213 42.51 -28.92 11.89
CA THR A 213 42.48 -27.72 11.03
C THR A 213 42.89 -27.94 9.60
N ALA A 214 43.21 -29.19 9.22
CA ALA A 214 43.57 -29.56 7.86
C ALA A 214 42.37 -29.65 6.89
N ASP A 215 41.14 -29.83 7.42
CA ASP A 215 39.94 -30.03 6.59
C ASP A 215 39.31 -28.70 6.08
N LEU A 216 39.75 -27.56 6.63
CA LEU A 216 39.24 -26.24 6.20
C LEU A 216 39.92 -25.66 4.96
N SER A 217 41.11 -26.17 4.62
CA SER A 217 41.88 -25.72 3.46
C SER A 217 41.35 -26.29 2.13
N ASP A 218 40.76 -27.49 2.14
CA ASP A 218 40.20 -28.13 0.92
C ASP A 218 38.83 -27.56 0.51
N ILE A 219 38.06 -26.99 1.44
CA ILE A 219 36.77 -26.35 1.13
C ILE A 219 36.97 -24.99 0.44
N LEU A 220 38.08 -24.30 0.75
CA LEU A 220 38.36 -22.98 0.15
C LEU A 220 39.06 -23.09 -1.23
N ALA A 221 39.62 -24.23 -1.57
CA ALA A 221 40.27 -24.45 -2.88
C ALA A 221 39.28 -24.88 -3.98
N GLY A 222 38.05 -25.32 -3.64
CA GLY A 222 37.07 -25.85 -4.57
C GLY A 222 36.23 -24.83 -5.33
N THR A 223 36.28 -23.50 -5.01
CA THR A 223 35.39 -22.48 -5.58
C THR A 223 36.01 -21.63 -6.69
N SER A 224 37.22 -21.93 -7.18
CA SER A 224 37.89 -21.08 -8.19
C SER A 224 38.02 -21.69 -9.61
N SER A 225 37.27 -22.71 -9.98
CA SER A 225 37.32 -23.24 -11.35
C SER A 225 35.96 -23.59 -11.93
N SER A 226 35.13 -22.56 -12.22
CA SER A 226 34.06 -22.68 -13.20
C SER A 226 33.72 -21.32 -13.80
N SER A 227 34.60 -20.82 -14.67
CA SER A 227 34.26 -19.81 -15.67
C SER A 227 35.06 -20.07 -16.93
N ARG A 228 34.45 -20.85 -17.82
CA ARG A 228 34.67 -20.79 -19.26
C ARG A 228 33.39 -21.16 -19.97
#